data_11df4548b4103dbe3a6ef3248871f75f
#
_entry.id   11df4548b4103dbe3a6ef3248871f75f
#
_cell.length_a   1.000
_cell.length_b   1.000
_cell.length_c   1.000
_cell.angle_alpha   90.00
_cell.angle_beta   90.00
_cell.angle_gamma   90.00
#
_symmetry.space_group_name_H-M   'P 1'
#
loop_
_entity.id
_entity.type
_entity.pdbx_description
1 polymer ?
#
loop_
_entity_poly.entity_id
_entity_poly.type
_entity_poly.pdbx_seq_one_letter_code
_entity_poly.pdbx_strand_id
1 'polypeptide(L)'
;MTTIQAHIFKSLFSLLLIFGLTVVASAQPNVAKGMEQTISLKVSGVCGECKHRIESTAMDVKGVKKAEWDIKTDMLVCVGSAKMDKQKIADALAKAGHKSELAAADPKGYANLPACCQYDSGADKH
;
A
#
# COMPACT_ATOMS: atom_id res chain seq x y z
N MET A 1 -18.13 -73.57 0.77
CA MET A 1 -16.92 -72.75 0.61
C MET A 1 -17.18 -71.37 0.07
N THR A 2 -18.39 -70.93 -0.10
CA THR A 2 -18.69 -69.62 -0.73
C THR A 2 -19.17 -68.50 0.21
N THR A 3 -19.36 -68.80 1.47
CA THR A 3 -19.87 -67.82 2.48
C THR A 3 -18.76 -67.11 3.28
N ILE A 4 -17.57 -67.69 3.38
CA ILE A 4 -16.46 -67.12 4.13
C ILE A 4 -15.75 -66.02 3.35
N GLN A 5 -15.74 -66.11 2.02
CA GLN A 5 -15.11 -65.12 1.14
C GLN A 5 -15.82 -63.76 1.12
N ALA A 6 -17.15 -63.78 1.31
CA ALA A 6 -17.96 -62.57 1.28
C ALA A 6 -17.79 -61.64 2.52
N HIS A 7 -17.45 -62.22 3.65
CA HIS A 7 -17.26 -61.45 4.88
C HIS A 7 -15.88 -60.79 5.01
N ILE A 8 -14.86 -61.37 4.35
CA ILE A 8 -13.51 -60.80 4.36
C ILE A 8 -13.46 -59.55 3.46
N PHE A 9 -14.18 -59.56 2.35
CA PHE A 9 -14.24 -58.39 1.46
C PHE A 9 -15.00 -57.21 2.06
N LYS A 10 -16.06 -57.46 2.84
CA LYS A 10 -16.79 -56.38 3.50
C LYS A 10 -16.03 -55.76 4.64
N SER A 11 -15.16 -56.52 5.33
CA SER A 11 -14.40 -56.01 6.46
C SER A 11 -13.19 -55.17 5.99
N LEU A 12 -12.62 -55.50 4.82
CA LEU A 12 -11.49 -54.71 4.26
C LEU A 12 -11.94 -53.42 3.59
N PHE A 13 -13.19 -53.33 3.11
CA PHE A 13 -13.71 -52.11 2.51
C PHE A 13 -14.14 -51.08 3.56
N SER A 14 -14.49 -51.54 4.76
CA SER A 14 -14.85 -50.62 5.87
C SER A 14 -13.64 -49.96 6.55
N LEU A 15 -12.45 -50.56 6.41
CA LEU A 15 -11.23 -50.02 7.02
C LEU A 15 -10.55 -48.94 6.17
N LEU A 16 -10.91 -48.81 4.88
CA LEU A 16 -10.33 -47.86 3.95
C LEU A 16 -11.04 -46.49 3.95
N LEU A 17 -12.20 -46.39 4.64
CA LEU A 17 -12.99 -45.17 4.69
C LEU A 17 -12.70 -44.25 5.88
N ILE A 18 -11.82 -44.65 6.80
CA ILE A 18 -11.49 -43.88 8.00
C ILE A 18 -10.16 -43.09 7.85
N PHE A 19 -9.44 -43.28 6.72
CA PHE A 19 -8.12 -42.67 6.52
C PHE A 19 -8.10 -41.50 5.53
N GLY A 20 -9.14 -40.70 5.51
CA GLY A 20 -9.21 -39.67 4.52
C GLY A 20 -9.98 -38.41 4.88
N LEU A 21 -9.81 -37.82 6.02
CA LEU A 21 -10.17 -36.42 6.21
C LEU A 21 -9.43 -35.82 7.41
N THR A 22 -8.13 -35.80 7.35
CA THR A 22 -7.41 -34.74 8.06
C THR A 22 -7.54 -33.47 7.22
N VAL A 23 -8.63 -32.77 7.40
CA VAL A 23 -8.71 -31.38 7.02
C VAL A 23 -7.67 -30.66 7.88
N VAL A 24 -6.50 -30.45 7.31
CA VAL A 24 -5.57 -29.47 7.85
C VAL A 24 -6.27 -28.13 7.65
N ALA A 25 -7.02 -27.74 8.67
CA ALA A 25 -7.44 -26.37 8.80
C ALA A 25 -6.15 -25.56 8.91
N SER A 26 -5.65 -25.06 7.79
CA SER A 26 -4.67 -23.99 7.77
C SER A 26 -5.37 -22.83 8.47
N ALA A 27 -5.11 -22.69 9.76
CA ALA A 27 -5.42 -21.49 10.50
C ALA A 27 -4.59 -20.38 9.84
N GLN A 28 -5.15 -19.73 8.84
CA GLN A 28 -4.63 -18.45 8.39
C GLN A 28 -4.73 -17.52 9.60
N PRO A 29 -3.65 -16.88 10.01
CA PRO A 29 -3.74 -15.88 11.05
C PRO A 29 -4.73 -14.84 10.53
N ASN A 30 -5.88 -14.75 11.18
CA ASN A 30 -6.85 -13.71 10.96
C ASN A 30 -6.18 -12.39 11.36
N VAL A 31 -5.48 -11.79 10.42
CA VAL A 31 -5.05 -10.41 10.53
C VAL A 31 -6.28 -9.57 10.20
N ALA A 32 -7.19 -9.52 11.15
CA ALA A 32 -8.17 -8.45 11.25
C ALA A 32 -7.47 -7.16 11.71
N LYS A 33 -6.36 -6.83 11.08
CA LYS A 33 -5.75 -5.53 11.09
C LYS A 33 -6.51 -4.76 10.02
N GLY A 34 -7.24 -3.73 10.41
CA GLY A 34 -8.07 -2.94 9.52
C GLY A 34 -7.36 -2.72 8.21
N MET A 35 -8.05 -2.97 7.09
CA MET A 35 -7.47 -3.05 5.76
C MET A 35 -6.50 -1.89 5.53
N GLU A 36 -5.20 -2.17 5.57
CA GLU A 36 -4.18 -1.24 5.15
C GLU A 36 -4.23 -1.15 3.64
N GLN A 37 -4.22 0.08 3.12
CA GLN A 37 -4.07 0.31 1.70
C GLN A 37 -2.75 1.03 1.41
N THR A 38 -2.26 0.84 0.21
CA THR A 38 -1.10 1.55 -0.34
C THR A 38 -1.56 2.42 -1.49
N ILE A 39 -1.18 3.69 -1.46
CA ILE A 39 -1.44 4.66 -2.54
C ILE A 39 -0.09 5.12 -3.08
N SER A 40 0.06 5.07 -4.40
CA SER A 40 1.20 5.65 -5.11
C SER A 40 0.77 6.86 -5.92
N LEU A 41 1.58 7.92 -5.89
CA LEU A 41 1.30 9.19 -6.54
C LEU A 41 2.62 9.80 -7.05
N LYS A 42 2.64 10.25 -8.31
CA LYS A 42 3.78 10.98 -8.84
C LYS A 42 3.73 12.44 -8.38
N VAL A 43 4.80 12.91 -7.73
CA VAL A 43 4.88 14.24 -7.10
C VAL A 43 6.22 14.89 -7.47
N SER A 44 6.18 16.12 -7.95
CA SER A 44 7.38 16.85 -8.34
C SER A 44 8.15 17.41 -7.16
N GLY A 45 9.47 17.20 -7.18
CA GLY A 45 10.44 17.71 -6.22
C GLY A 45 11.85 17.46 -6.74
N VAL A 46 12.87 18.06 -6.12
CA VAL A 46 14.27 17.98 -6.61
C VAL A 46 15.32 17.75 -5.54
N CYS A 47 14.98 17.90 -4.26
CA CYS A 47 15.97 17.87 -3.18
C CYS A 47 15.45 17.22 -1.89
N GLY A 48 16.35 17.02 -0.91
CA GLY A 48 16.02 16.47 0.39
C GLY A 48 14.99 17.28 1.17
N GLU A 49 14.98 18.61 1.04
CA GLU A 49 13.97 19.48 1.63
C GLU A 49 12.57 19.24 1.01
N CYS A 50 12.51 19.00 -0.31
CA CYS A 50 11.28 18.60 -0.97
C CYS A 50 10.78 17.26 -0.42
N LYS A 51 11.69 16.29 -0.27
CA LYS A 51 11.38 14.98 0.32
C LYS A 51 10.72 15.13 1.68
N HIS A 52 11.35 15.85 2.59
CA HIS A 52 10.83 16.08 3.93
C HIS A 52 9.44 16.75 3.91
N ARG A 53 9.26 17.78 3.07
CA ARG A 53 7.98 18.49 2.95
C ARG A 53 6.88 17.63 2.35
N ILE A 54 7.19 16.90 1.28
CA ILE A 54 6.23 16.00 0.62
C ILE A 54 5.76 14.91 1.60
N GLU A 55 6.69 14.25 2.28
CA GLU A 55 6.38 13.19 3.23
C GLU A 55 5.59 13.69 4.44
N SER A 56 6.01 14.79 5.06
CA SER A 56 5.29 15.36 6.20
C SER A 56 3.89 15.83 5.82
N THR A 57 3.74 16.52 4.69
CA THR A 57 2.42 16.95 4.19
C THR A 57 1.49 15.77 3.93
N ALA A 58 2.00 14.71 3.33
CA ALA A 58 1.21 13.50 3.09
C ALA A 58 0.79 12.83 4.39
N MET A 59 1.67 12.79 5.39
CA MET A 59 1.38 12.18 6.70
C MET A 59 0.33 12.95 7.50
N ASP A 60 0.15 14.25 7.26
CA ASP A 60 -0.90 15.06 7.89
C ASP A 60 -2.30 14.75 7.32
N VAL A 61 -2.38 14.04 6.20
CA VAL A 61 -3.66 13.66 5.60
C VAL A 61 -4.28 12.48 6.34
N LYS A 62 -5.57 12.61 6.66
CA LYS A 62 -6.31 11.59 7.41
C LYS A 62 -6.18 10.20 6.81
N GLY A 63 -5.75 9.27 7.62
CA GLY A 63 -5.63 7.86 7.26
C GLY A 63 -4.22 7.46 6.84
N VAL A 64 -3.34 8.39 6.48
CA VAL A 64 -1.94 8.11 6.18
C VAL A 64 -1.19 7.79 7.47
N LYS A 65 -0.42 6.70 7.47
CA LYS A 65 0.41 6.26 8.59
C LYS A 65 1.90 6.34 8.26
N LYS A 66 2.22 6.18 6.99
CA LYS A 66 3.58 6.27 6.46
C LYS A 66 3.52 6.90 5.08
N ALA A 67 4.50 7.75 4.81
CA ALA A 67 4.73 8.33 3.48
C ALA A 67 6.22 8.28 3.17
N GLU A 68 6.56 7.90 1.95
CA GLU A 68 7.94 7.82 1.47
C GLU A 68 7.99 8.29 0.03
N TRP A 69 8.79 9.32 -0.23
CA TRP A 69 8.99 9.88 -1.56
C TRP A 69 10.40 9.59 -2.07
N ASP A 70 10.47 9.07 -3.28
CA ASP A 70 11.73 8.77 -3.95
C ASP A 70 12.12 9.90 -4.92
N ILE A 71 13.27 10.52 -4.66
CA ILE A 71 13.78 11.67 -5.41
C ILE A 71 14.12 11.33 -6.86
N LYS A 72 14.48 10.08 -7.15
CA LYS A 72 14.91 9.67 -8.50
C LYS A 72 13.72 9.42 -9.41
N THR A 73 12.65 8.86 -8.85
CA THR A 73 11.47 8.44 -9.60
C THR A 73 10.29 9.39 -9.47
N ASP A 74 10.36 10.37 -8.56
CA ASP A 74 9.25 11.26 -8.16
C ASP A 74 8.05 10.52 -7.54
N MET A 75 8.22 9.27 -7.15
CA MET A 75 7.12 8.48 -6.61
C MET A 75 6.97 8.68 -5.10
N LEU A 76 5.80 9.10 -4.69
CA LEU A 76 5.35 9.08 -3.31
C LEU A 76 4.53 7.81 -3.08
N VAL A 77 4.89 7.04 -2.06
CA VAL A 77 4.16 5.86 -1.61
C VAL A 77 3.63 6.14 -0.21
N CYS A 78 2.32 6.10 -0.06
CA CYS A 78 1.63 6.26 1.21
C CYS A 78 1.01 4.94 1.64
N VAL A 79 1.20 4.56 2.89
CA VAL A 79 0.60 3.38 3.52
C VAL A 79 -0.27 3.84 4.69
N GLY A 80 -1.45 3.28 4.81
CA GLY A 80 -2.33 3.64 5.90
C GLY A 80 -3.69 2.93 5.83
N SER A 81 -4.69 3.49 6.48
CA SER A 81 -6.01 2.90 6.57
C SER A 81 -6.81 3.04 5.27
N ALA A 82 -7.87 2.24 5.12
CA ALA A 82 -8.81 2.34 4.01
C ALA A 82 -9.50 3.73 3.90
N LYS A 83 -9.29 4.62 4.86
CA LYS A 83 -9.79 6.01 4.83
C LYS A 83 -8.89 6.98 4.08
N MET A 84 -7.70 6.53 3.64
CA MET A 84 -6.85 7.35 2.79
C MET A 84 -7.55 7.65 1.47
N ASP A 85 -7.38 8.88 1.00
CA ASP A 85 -7.93 9.35 -0.26
C ASP A 85 -6.80 9.97 -1.09
N LYS A 86 -6.57 9.42 -2.27
CA LYS A 86 -5.48 9.84 -3.18
C LYS A 86 -5.63 11.31 -3.58
N GLN A 87 -6.86 11.77 -3.83
CA GLN A 87 -7.12 13.16 -4.22
C GLN A 87 -6.83 14.12 -3.08
N LYS A 88 -7.20 13.77 -1.85
CA LYS A 88 -6.89 14.61 -0.67
C LYS A 88 -5.40 14.73 -0.42
N ILE A 89 -4.64 13.66 -0.67
CA ILE A 89 -3.18 13.72 -0.59
C ILE A 89 -2.64 14.67 -1.66
N ALA A 90 -3.10 14.53 -2.91
CA ALA A 90 -2.71 15.41 -4.01
C ALA A 90 -3.04 16.89 -3.75
N ASP A 91 -4.23 17.17 -3.20
CA ASP A 91 -4.68 18.53 -2.89
C ASP A 91 -3.85 19.16 -1.74
N ALA A 92 -3.50 18.38 -0.73
CA ALA A 92 -2.62 18.83 0.34
C ALA A 92 -1.22 19.19 -0.18
N LEU A 93 -0.66 18.33 -1.04
CA LEU A 93 0.64 18.57 -1.68
C LEU A 93 0.62 19.78 -2.60
N ALA A 94 -0.47 19.98 -3.36
CA ALA A 94 -0.66 21.15 -4.19
C ALA A 94 -0.63 22.45 -3.37
N LYS A 95 -1.32 22.49 -2.24
CA LYS A 95 -1.30 23.63 -1.30
C LYS A 95 0.10 23.88 -0.73
N ALA A 96 0.87 22.83 -0.49
CA ALA A 96 2.25 22.93 -0.05
C ALA A 96 3.23 23.35 -1.17
N GLY A 97 2.76 23.50 -2.40
CA GLY A 97 3.55 23.94 -3.54
C GLY A 97 4.11 22.82 -4.44
N HIS A 98 3.73 21.57 -4.18
CA HIS A 98 4.18 20.41 -4.98
C HIS A 98 3.08 19.93 -5.92
N LYS A 99 3.32 20.02 -7.24
CA LYS A 99 2.40 19.45 -8.23
C LYS A 99 2.50 17.93 -8.25
N SER A 100 1.40 17.30 -8.58
CA SER A 100 1.31 15.86 -8.77
C SER A 100 0.61 15.52 -10.08
N GLU A 101 0.51 14.24 -10.41
CA GLU A 101 -0.27 13.78 -11.57
C GLU A 101 -1.77 14.09 -11.47
N LEU A 102 -2.29 14.39 -10.25
CA LEU A 102 -3.70 14.66 -10.00
C LEU A 102 -4.04 16.13 -9.70
N ALA A 103 -3.05 16.95 -9.34
CA ALA A 103 -3.28 18.34 -8.96
C ALA A 103 -2.09 19.22 -9.34
N ALA A 104 -2.36 20.37 -9.95
CA ALA A 104 -1.36 21.43 -10.16
C ALA A 104 -0.97 22.04 -8.81
N ALA A 105 0.27 22.51 -8.70
CA ALA A 105 0.68 23.25 -7.52
C ALA A 105 -0.11 24.55 -7.35
N ASP A 106 -0.47 24.87 -6.11
CA ASP A 106 -0.98 26.19 -5.78
C ASP A 106 0.11 27.25 -6.04
N PRO A 107 -0.17 28.32 -6.79
CA PRO A 107 0.84 29.31 -7.15
C PRO A 107 1.50 29.96 -5.93
N LYS A 108 0.75 30.22 -4.87
CA LYS A 108 1.30 30.80 -3.63
C LYS A 108 2.14 29.77 -2.88
N GLY A 109 1.66 28.52 -2.82
CA GLY A 109 2.42 27.42 -2.25
C GLY A 109 3.76 27.24 -2.94
N TYR A 110 3.78 27.22 -4.27
CA TYR A 110 4.99 27.12 -5.05
C TYR A 110 5.95 28.30 -4.87
N ALA A 111 5.43 29.53 -4.90
CA ALA A 111 6.23 30.74 -4.70
C ALA A 111 6.88 30.82 -3.30
N ASN A 112 6.26 30.20 -2.30
CA ASN A 112 6.78 30.13 -0.93
C ASN A 112 7.79 29.00 -0.72
N LEU A 113 8.02 28.14 -1.72
CA LEU A 113 9.07 27.13 -1.64
C LEU A 113 10.46 27.80 -1.58
N PRO A 114 11.38 27.26 -0.78
CA PRO A 114 12.79 27.65 -0.88
C PRO A 114 13.29 27.50 -2.31
N ALA A 115 14.25 28.32 -2.70
CA ALA A 115 14.80 28.31 -4.07
C ALA A 115 15.26 26.92 -4.52
N CYS A 116 15.86 26.12 -3.62
CA CYS A 116 16.26 24.75 -3.88
C CYS A 116 15.08 23.78 -4.12
N CYS A 117 13.87 24.15 -3.74
CA CYS A 117 12.65 23.35 -3.93
C CYS A 117 11.80 23.78 -5.13
N GLN A 118 12.18 24.85 -5.83
CA GLN A 118 11.45 25.34 -7.01
C GLN A 118 11.79 24.47 -8.23
N TYR A 119 11.21 23.30 -8.29
CA TYR A 119 11.51 22.21 -9.24
C TYR A 119 11.26 22.56 -10.71
N ASP A 120 10.49 23.58 -11.04
CA ASP A 120 10.26 24.05 -12.41
C ASP A 120 11.33 25.08 -12.86
N SER A 121 12.27 25.46 -11.97
CA SER A 121 13.37 26.39 -12.29
C SER A 121 14.56 25.75 -13.04
N GLY A 122 14.48 24.45 -13.33
CA GLY A 122 15.56 23.69 -13.97
C GLY A 122 16.64 23.21 -12.99
N ALA A 123 16.36 23.20 -11.69
CA ALA A 123 17.27 22.66 -10.69
C ALA A 123 17.48 21.15 -10.86
N ASP A 124 18.73 20.71 -10.76
CA ASP A 124 19.07 19.30 -10.78
C ASP A 124 18.64 18.60 -9.48
N LYS A 125 18.26 17.34 -9.59
CA LYS A 125 17.92 16.51 -8.42
C LYS A 125 19.14 16.18 -7.58
N HIS A 126 19.06 16.40 -6.29
CA HIS A 126 20.15 16.16 -5.32
C HIS A 126 19.65 15.85 -3.90
#